data_7710d635ce2c96f7ce479f11b88d34c3
#
_entry.id   7710d635ce2c96f7ce479f11b88d34c3
#
_cell.length_a   1.000
_cell.length_b   1.000
_cell.length_c   1.000
_cell.angle_alpha   90.00
_cell.angle_beta   90.00
_cell.angle_gamma   90.00
#
_symmetry.space_group_name_H-M   'P 1'
#
loop_
_entity.id
_entity.type
_entity.pdbx_description
1 polymer ?
#
loop_
_entity_poly.entity_id
_entity_poly.type
_entity_poly.pdbx_seq_one_letter_code
_entity_poly.pdbx_strand_id
1 'polypeptide(L)'
;MPKPGGFIQKLTWCMWDAGGASVNAVATTFVFTVYLTGAAFGNQTASSQAVSTGMTIAGIIVALTAPITGQRADRRGKGTFWLGVFSAIIIVCLAAMFFVAPHPNFLWLGVGLLALMTMFFEFATVNYYAMLTRISNADNIGKISGIGWASGYFGGIVLLMFLNFGFISENNFTGLDTSNGMGVRVAMLVAAAWSLIFFVPVLFTVRGRVVPGSENLPHESIFTSYKKLFQTIAWLFRNAPNVLYFLIASAIFRDGLSGVFTFGGIIAAVTFGFSPGEVIIFAVVANVAAGIATTLMGFFDDKIGPKKVMIFSLIMLVACCLGVFALHAQGKIIMWTIGLFMTLWVGPAQSASRSFLARRIPEGHEGEVFGLYQTTGRSVTWLAPLMFTLFISLGQQFTPFIPPALLSVTTGPGGPMMAIHAQAQYWGILGIGLVLLLGLLMLLPVREDHTVLKRAPQETPEGSVPAAISGDSTSLEGDVSVTVSPSRLGQPVELPAETPTEDSSPGTPPPSTPDPTQTSGGAQ
;
A
#
# COMPACT_ATOMS: atom_id res chain seq x y z
N MET A 1 -7.59 1.94 24.32
CA MET A 1 -6.69 2.00 23.14
C MET A 1 -5.26 1.78 23.61
N PRO A 2 -4.45 0.93 22.96
CA PRO A 2 -3.03 0.81 23.31
C PRO A 2 -2.33 2.16 23.13
N LYS A 3 -1.31 2.43 23.94
CA LYS A 3 -0.52 3.68 23.82
C LYS A 3 0.07 3.75 22.39
N PRO A 4 -0.05 4.90 21.70
CA PRO A 4 0.50 5.06 20.35
C PRO A 4 2.00 4.77 20.37
N GLY A 5 2.48 4.12 19.32
CA GLY A 5 3.90 3.79 19.18
C GLY A 5 4.80 5.03 19.26
N GLY A 6 5.98 4.85 19.82
CA GLY A 6 6.98 5.91 19.94
C GLY A 6 7.49 6.40 18.57
N PHE A 7 8.20 7.54 18.55
CA PHE A 7 8.77 8.12 17.32
C PHE A 7 9.63 7.11 16.54
N ILE A 8 10.50 6.36 17.23
CA ILE A 8 11.39 5.37 16.62
C ILE A 8 10.60 4.26 15.90
N GLN A 9 9.49 3.77 16.51
CA GLN A 9 8.66 2.75 15.90
C GLN A 9 7.99 3.24 14.60
N LYS A 10 7.52 4.48 14.58
CA LYS A 10 6.94 5.11 13.38
C LYS A 10 7.99 5.33 12.31
N LEU A 11 9.17 5.81 12.69
CA LEU A 11 10.27 6.03 11.76
C LEU A 11 10.74 4.73 11.11
N THR A 12 11.02 3.69 11.90
CA THR A 12 11.49 2.41 11.38
C THR A 12 10.43 1.70 10.54
N TRP A 13 9.14 1.90 10.86
CA TRP A 13 8.06 1.42 10.03
C TRP A 13 8.03 2.14 8.67
N CYS A 14 8.16 3.47 8.63
CA CYS A 14 8.27 4.21 7.37
C CYS A 14 9.53 3.83 6.57
N MET A 15 10.65 3.55 7.23
CA MET A 15 11.88 3.08 6.57
C MET A 15 11.68 1.76 5.80
N TRP A 16 10.79 0.88 6.27
CA TRP A 16 10.52 -0.38 5.59
C TRP A 16 10.00 -0.16 4.16
N ASP A 17 9.13 0.82 3.92
CA ASP A 17 8.66 1.19 2.58
C ASP A 17 9.83 1.67 1.68
N ALA A 18 10.80 2.41 2.24
CA ALA A 18 12.03 2.78 1.50
C ALA A 18 12.88 1.54 1.14
N GLY A 19 12.92 0.55 2.03
CA GLY A 19 13.54 -0.76 1.74
C GLY A 19 12.82 -1.49 0.61
N GLY A 20 11.49 -1.42 0.56
CA GLY A 20 10.66 -2.01 -0.48
C GLY A 20 10.95 -1.49 -1.90
N ALA A 21 11.61 -0.35 -2.02
CA ALA A 21 12.06 0.18 -3.31
C ALA A 21 13.03 -0.76 -4.06
N SER A 22 13.83 -1.54 -3.35
CA SER A 22 14.70 -2.57 -3.93
C SER A 22 13.92 -3.65 -4.69
N VAL A 23 12.74 -3.99 -4.19
CA VAL A 23 11.81 -4.93 -4.84
C VAL A 23 11.06 -4.23 -5.97
N ASN A 24 10.34 -3.15 -5.66
CA ASN A 24 9.40 -2.53 -6.60
C ASN A 24 10.12 -1.79 -7.74
N ALA A 25 11.05 -0.89 -7.42
CA ALA A 25 11.70 -0.07 -8.43
C ALA A 25 12.87 -0.83 -9.09
N VAL A 26 13.75 -1.46 -8.30
CA VAL A 26 14.96 -2.05 -8.84
C VAL A 26 14.69 -3.41 -9.48
N ALA A 27 14.16 -4.38 -8.72
CA ALA A 27 14.05 -5.73 -9.25
C ALA A 27 12.88 -5.90 -10.23
N THR A 28 11.68 -5.40 -9.89
CA THR A 28 10.49 -5.69 -10.71
C THR A 28 10.26 -4.70 -11.86
N THR A 29 10.79 -3.46 -11.78
CA THR A 29 10.43 -2.44 -12.77
C THR A 29 11.59 -2.03 -13.69
N PHE A 30 12.68 -1.51 -13.13
CA PHE A 30 13.64 -0.74 -13.94
C PHE A 30 14.97 -1.45 -14.21
N VAL A 31 15.40 -2.40 -13.37
CA VAL A 31 16.75 -2.96 -13.51
C VAL A 31 16.72 -4.45 -13.83
N PHE A 32 16.31 -5.31 -12.90
CA PHE A 32 16.46 -6.76 -13.10
C PHE A 32 15.48 -7.35 -14.12
N THR A 33 14.24 -6.89 -14.15
CA THR A 33 13.26 -7.31 -15.17
C THR A 33 13.72 -6.88 -16.58
N VAL A 34 14.24 -5.65 -16.72
CA VAL A 34 14.79 -5.17 -18.00
C VAL A 34 16.01 -5.99 -18.41
N TYR A 35 16.87 -6.33 -17.46
CA TYR A 35 18.02 -7.20 -17.69
C TYR A 35 17.62 -8.58 -18.22
N LEU A 36 16.62 -9.25 -17.57
CA LEU A 36 16.14 -10.57 -17.98
C LEU A 36 15.48 -10.57 -19.37
N THR A 37 14.89 -9.46 -19.77
CA THR A 37 14.24 -9.31 -21.08
C THR A 37 15.21 -8.82 -22.17
N GLY A 38 16.48 -8.64 -21.82
CA GLY A 38 17.54 -8.25 -22.77
C GLY A 38 17.93 -9.37 -23.74
N ALA A 39 18.55 -8.98 -24.86
CA ALA A 39 18.95 -9.91 -25.93
C ALA A 39 19.94 -10.99 -25.47
N ALA A 40 20.68 -10.77 -24.40
CA ALA A 40 21.64 -11.73 -23.84
C ALA A 40 20.98 -13.03 -23.33
N PHE A 41 19.68 -13.00 -23.01
CA PHE A 41 18.92 -14.17 -22.57
C PHE A 41 18.23 -14.92 -23.72
N GLY A 42 18.46 -14.49 -24.97
CA GLY A 42 17.91 -15.10 -26.16
C GLY A 42 16.83 -14.25 -26.84
N ASN A 43 15.73 -14.87 -27.27
CA ASN A 43 14.65 -14.16 -27.90
C ASN A 43 13.91 -13.27 -26.88
N GLN A 44 13.92 -11.96 -27.08
CA GLN A 44 13.32 -10.97 -26.16
C GLN A 44 11.83 -11.21 -25.90
N THR A 45 11.08 -11.64 -26.93
CA THR A 45 9.66 -11.96 -26.77
C THR A 45 9.48 -13.17 -25.85
N ALA A 46 10.27 -14.24 -26.04
CA ALA A 46 10.22 -15.43 -25.19
C ALA A 46 10.64 -15.12 -23.75
N SER A 47 11.68 -14.31 -23.56
CA SER A 47 12.13 -13.87 -22.23
C SER A 47 11.05 -13.02 -21.52
N SER A 48 10.41 -12.11 -22.24
CA SER A 48 9.29 -11.30 -21.70
C SER A 48 8.09 -12.18 -21.33
N GLN A 49 7.77 -13.18 -22.14
CA GLN A 49 6.71 -14.16 -21.83
C GLN A 49 7.06 -15.00 -20.60
N ALA A 50 8.33 -15.43 -20.45
CA ALA A 50 8.78 -16.20 -19.30
C ALA A 50 8.65 -15.36 -18.01
N VAL A 51 9.09 -14.09 -18.02
CA VAL A 51 8.93 -13.16 -16.89
C VAL A 51 7.46 -12.96 -16.55
N SER A 52 6.63 -12.67 -17.55
CA SER A 52 5.18 -12.47 -17.34
C SER A 52 4.52 -13.72 -16.76
N THR A 53 4.87 -14.92 -17.26
CA THR A 53 4.35 -16.18 -16.74
C THR A 53 4.76 -16.39 -15.28
N GLY A 54 6.03 -16.17 -14.94
CA GLY A 54 6.52 -16.29 -13.55
C GLY A 54 5.81 -15.34 -12.60
N MET A 55 5.63 -14.09 -13.00
CA MET A 55 4.92 -13.07 -12.21
C MET A 55 3.43 -13.40 -12.07
N THR A 56 2.80 -13.96 -13.10
CA THR A 56 1.40 -14.41 -13.05
C THR A 56 1.21 -15.56 -12.07
N ILE A 57 2.10 -16.56 -12.11
CA ILE A 57 2.07 -17.68 -11.15
C ILE A 57 2.25 -17.16 -9.72
N ALA A 58 3.22 -16.28 -9.49
CA ALA A 58 3.42 -15.66 -8.18
C ALA A 58 2.15 -14.90 -7.71
N GLY A 59 1.54 -14.12 -8.60
CA GLY A 59 0.29 -13.40 -8.32
C GLY A 59 -0.87 -14.31 -7.94
N ILE A 60 -1.05 -15.43 -8.63
CA ILE A 60 -2.08 -16.43 -8.31
C ILE A 60 -1.82 -17.05 -6.93
N ILE A 61 -0.57 -17.42 -6.63
CA ILE A 61 -0.21 -17.98 -5.32
C ILE A 61 -0.50 -16.95 -4.21
N VAL A 62 -0.12 -15.69 -4.41
CA VAL A 62 -0.41 -14.60 -3.46
C VAL A 62 -1.92 -14.44 -3.29
N ALA A 63 -2.69 -14.36 -4.36
CA ALA A 63 -4.14 -14.20 -4.29
C ALA A 63 -4.83 -15.32 -3.48
N LEU A 64 -4.32 -16.54 -3.59
CA LEU A 64 -4.86 -17.66 -2.84
C LEU A 64 -4.39 -17.69 -1.38
N THR A 65 -3.13 -17.34 -1.08
CA THR A 65 -2.52 -17.64 0.23
C THR A 65 -2.34 -16.43 1.16
N ALA A 66 -2.36 -15.19 0.64
CA ALA A 66 -2.13 -13.98 1.44
C ALA A 66 -3.08 -13.83 2.65
N PRO A 67 -4.41 -14.07 2.54
CA PRO A 67 -5.31 -13.96 3.68
C PRO A 67 -5.01 -14.98 4.77
N ILE A 68 -4.61 -16.20 4.36
CA ILE A 68 -4.28 -17.28 5.31
C ILE A 68 -3.00 -16.98 6.07
N THR A 69 -1.99 -16.41 5.39
CA THR A 69 -0.72 -16.03 6.05
C THR A 69 -0.96 -14.94 7.08
N GLY A 70 -1.79 -13.93 6.74
CA GLY A 70 -2.20 -12.87 7.66
C GLY A 70 -2.99 -13.40 8.85
N GLN A 71 -4.03 -14.21 8.62
CA GLN A 71 -4.85 -14.82 9.66
C GLN A 71 -4.02 -15.64 10.66
N ARG A 72 -3.09 -16.47 10.16
CA ARG A 72 -2.21 -17.28 11.02
C ARG A 72 -1.24 -16.41 11.83
N ALA A 73 -0.76 -15.31 11.24
CA ALA A 73 0.11 -14.36 11.92
C ALA A 73 -0.64 -13.65 13.07
N ASP A 74 -1.89 -13.23 12.84
CA ASP A 74 -2.73 -12.57 13.84
C ASP A 74 -3.05 -13.48 15.01
N ARG A 75 -3.52 -14.70 14.75
CA ARG A 75 -3.91 -15.66 15.79
C ARG A 75 -2.78 -16.01 16.75
N ARG A 76 -1.55 -16.07 16.25
CA ARG A 76 -0.36 -16.39 17.07
C ARG A 76 0.36 -15.15 17.58
N GLY A 77 -0.09 -13.94 17.22
CA GLY A 77 0.62 -12.70 17.56
C GLY A 77 2.01 -12.59 16.95
N LYS A 78 2.34 -13.41 15.94
CA LYS A 78 3.68 -13.54 15.34
C LYS A 78 3.87 -12.72 14.07
N GLY A 79 3.07 -11.67 13.83
CA GLY A 79 3.17 -10.84 12.62
C GLY A 79 4.58 -10.27 12.39
N THR A 80 5.24 -9.76 13.43
CA THR A 80 6.62 -9.25 13.34
C THR A 80 7.62 -10.34 13.00
N PHE A 81 7.47 -11.54 13.58
CA PHE A 81 8.33 -12.69 13.26
C PHE A 81 8.21 -13.09 11.79
N TRP A 82 6.97 -13.21 11.28
CA TRP A 82 6.75 -13.57 9.88
C TRP A 82 7.21 -12.47 8.93
N LEU A 83 7.04 -11.19 9.29
CA LEU A 83 7.65 -10.09 8.54
C LEU A 83 9.17 -10.26 8.42
N GLY A 84 9.85 -10.65 9.51
CA GLY A 84 11.29 -10.92 9.52
C GLY A 84 11.68 -12.08 8.61
N VAL A 85 10.97 -13.21 8.70
CA VAL A 85 11.22 -14.40 7.85
C VAL A 85 11.05 -14.06 6.38
N PHE A 86 9.95 -13.39 6.01
CA PHE A 86 9.70 -13.02 4.62
C PHE A 86 10.71 -12.00 4.12
N SER A 87 11.08 -11.00 4.93
CA SER A 87 12.13 -10.03 4.60
C SER A 87 13.48 -10.71 4.38
N ALA A 88 13.84 -11.70 5.20
CA ALA A 88 15.07 -12.46 5.01
C ALA A 88 15.08 -13.22 3.67
N ILE A 89 13.97 -13.85 3.29
CA ILE A 89 13.85 -14.55 2.00
C ILE A 89 13.99 -13.55 0.84
N ILE A 90 13.36 -12.36 0.94
CA ILE A 90 13.49 -11.30 -0.06
C ILE A 90 14.97 -10.92 -0.25
N ILE A 91 15.68 -10.66 0.85
CA ILE A 91 17.09 -10.29 0.83
C ILE A 91 17.95 -11.40 0.20
N VAL A 92 17.68 -12.65 0.54
CA VAL A 92 18.39 -13.81 -0.04
C VAL A 92 18.10 -13.92 -1.55
N CYS A 93 16.85 -13.73 -1.99
CA CYS A 93 16.49 -13.74 -3.41
C CYS A 93 17.22 -12.62 -4.17
N LEU A 94 17.22 -11.38 -3.64
CA LEU A 94 17.95 -10.25 -4.23
C LEU A 94 19.46 -10.56 -4.34
N ALA A 95 20.06 -11.10 -3.29
CA ALA A 95 21.47 -11.47 -3.31
C ALA A 95 21.76 -12.63 -4.30
N ALA A 96 20.84 -13.60 -4.38
CA ALA A 96 20.97 -14.73 -5.31
C ALA A 96 20.84 -14.31 -6.79
N MET A 97 20.16 -13.19 -7.09
CA MET A 97 20.11 -12.63 -8.44
C MET A 97 21.49 -12.23 -8.99
N PHE A 98 22.48 -12.04 -8.12
CA PHE A 98 23.89 -11.86 -8.52
C PHE A 98 24.41 -13.03 -9.38
N PHE A 99 23.95 -14.24 -9.16
CA PHE A 99 24.40 -15.43 -9.89
C PHE A 99 23.73 -15.59 -11.27
N VAL A 100 22.77 -14.75 -11.60
CA VAL A 100 22.08 -14.79 -12.90
C VAL A 100 22.96 -14.11 -13.96
N ALA A 101 23.80 -14.91 -14.64
CA ALA A 101 24.63 -14.42 -15.73
C ALA A 101 23.79 -14.17 -17.01
N PRO A 102 24.24 -13.27 -17.91
CA PRO A 102 23.51 -12.94 -19.16
C PRO A 102 23.65 -14.06 -20.19
N HIS A 103 22.97 -15.16 -19.95
CA HIS A 103 22.97 -16.35 -20.79
C HIS A 103 21.59 -17.03 -20.71
N PRO A 104 21.06 -17.61 -21.83
CA PRO A 104 19.73 -18.21 -21.87
C PRO A 104 19.46 -19.26 -20.77
N ASN A 105 20.47 -20.03 -20.37
CA ASN A 105 20.33 -21.05 -19.31
C ASN A 105 19.96 -20.49 -17.94
N PHE A 106 20.25 -19.21 -17.68
CA PHE A 106 19.94 -18.55 -16.40
C PHE A 106 18.59 -17.83 -16.40
N LEU A 107 17.88 -17.77 -17.54
CA LEU A 107 16.59 -17.09 -17.63
C LEU A 107 15.60 -17.58 -16.58
N TRP A 108 15.36 -18.90 -16.52
CA TRP A 108 14.41 -19.48 -15.58
C TRP A 108 14.84 -19.37 -14.12
N LEU A 109 16.15 -19.36 -13.84
CA LEU A 109 16.64 -19.05 -12.50
C LEU A 109 16.29 -17.60 -12.12
N GLY A 110 16.53 -16.65 -13.02
CA GLY A 110 16.19 -15.24 -12.79
C GLY A 110 14.68 -15.02 -12.63
N VAL A 111 13.87 -15.64 -13.49
CA VAL A 111 12.40 -15.59 -13.40
C VAL A 111 11.90 -16.20 -12.09
N GLY A 112 12.45 -17.34 -11.68
CA GLY A 112 12.08 -18.01 -10.44
C GLY A 112 12.42 -17.17 -9.20
N LEU A 113 13.62 -16.57 -9.16
CA LEU A 113 14.03 -15.68 -8.07
C LEU A 113 13.15 -14.41 -8.00
N LEU A 114 12.84 -13.81 -9.16
CA LEU A 114 11.98 -12.63 -9.25
C LEU A 114 10.55 -12.94 -8.76
N ALA A 115 9.99 -14.05 -9.21
CA ALA A 115 8.65 -14.51 -8.82
C ALA A 115 8.57 -14.83 -7.31
N LEU A 116 9.57 -15.56 -6.80
CA LEU A 116 9.67 -15.93 -5.39
C LEU A 116 9.82 -14.69 -4.50
N MET A 117 10.72 -13.78 -4.85
CA MET A 117 10.92 -12.51 -4.15
C MET A 117 9.62 -11.70 -4.09
N THR A 118 8.93 -11.53 -5.23
CA THR A 118 7.68 -10.76 -5.30
C THR A 118 6.59 -11.41 -4.44
N MET A 119 6.47 -12.73 -4.47
CA MET A 119 5.50 -13.46 -3.64
C MET A 119 5.74 -13.20 -2.14
N PHE A 120 6.98 -13.32 -1.69
CA PHE A 120 7.31 -13.09 -0.27
C PHE A 120 7.22 -11.61 0.12
N PHE A 121 7.45 -10.69 -0.82
CA PHE A 121 7.25 -9.27 -0.59
C PHE A 121 5.76 -8.94 -0.33
N GLU A 122 4.84 -9.57 -1.06
CA GLU A 122 3.42 -9.41 -0.81
C GLU A 122 3.00 -9.97 0.57
N PHE A 123 3.53 -11.14 0.97
CA PHE A 123 3.29 -11.68 2.31
C PHE A 123 3.88 -10.81 3.42
N ALA A 124 5.06 -10.24 3.20
CA ALA A 124 5.67 -9.28 4.10
C ALA A 124 4.80 -8.02 4.23
N THR A 125 4.30 -7.51 3.11
CA THR A 125 3.44 -6.32 3.05
C THR A 125 2.14 -6.48 3.85
N VAL A 126 1.52 -7.66 3.84
CA VAL A 126 0.34 -7.95 4.69
C VAL A 126 0.65 -7.73 6.17
N ASN A 127 1.77 -8.30 6.65
CA ASN A 127 2.19 -8.16 8.05
C ASN A 127 2.66 -6.72 8.37
N TYR A 128 3.32 -6.08 7.43
CA TYR A 128 3.76 -4.69 7.54
C TYR A 128 2.56 -3.73 7.67
N TYR A 129 1.52 -3.89 6.84
CA TYR A 129 0.30 -3.07 6.92
C TYR A 129 -0.45 -3.31 8.23
N ALA A 130 -0.51 -4.56 8.71
CA ALA A 130 -1.12 -4.88 9.99
C ALA A 130 -0.44 -4.16 11.18
N MET A 131 0.84 -3.82 11.08
CA MET A 131 1.54 -3.05 12.13
C MET A 131 1.07 -1.61 12.24
N LEU A 132 0.52 -1.02 11.17
CA LEU A 132 0.07 0.38 11.15
C LEU A 132 -0.94 0.66 12.27
N THR A 133 -1.86 -0.27 12.52
CA THR A 133 -2.87 -0.16 13.59
C THR A 133 -2.28 -0.14 14.99
N ARG A 134 -1.08 -0.71 15.16
CA ARG A 134 -0.40 -0.80 16.48
C ARG A 134 0.47 0.40 16.81
N ILE A 135 1.02 1.07 15.78
CA ILE A 135 1.95 2.21 15.94
C ILE A 135 1.25 3.55 15.80
N SER A 136 0.00 3.57 15.34
CA SER A 136 -0.79 4.76 15.08
C SER A 136 -2.05 4.82 15.96
N ASN A 137 -2.70 5.96 15.95
CA ASN A 137 -4.03 6.20 16.50
C ASN A 137 -4.91 6.88 15.43
N ALA A 138 -6.18 7.12 15.75
CA ALA A 138 -7.13 7.74 14.83
C ALA A 138 -6.65 9.10 14.28
N ASP A 139 -5.87 9.85 15.09
CA ASP A 139 -5.46 11.23 14.77
C ASP A 139 -4.18 11.32 13.93
N ASN A 140 -3.44 10.22 13.74
CA ASN A 140 -2.14 10.24 13.05
C ASN A 140 -1.90 9.09 12.07
N ILE A 141 -2.87 8.22 11.88
CA ILE A 141 -2.72 7.05 10.99
C ILE A 141 -2.56 7.45 9.52
N GLY A 142 -3.24 8.50 9.07
CA GLY A 142 -3.11 9.05 7.72
C GLY A 142 -1.72 9.63 7.48
N LYS A 143 -1.23 10.44 8.44
CA LYS A 143 0.12 11.00 8.42
C LYS A 143 1.19 9.92 8.33
N ILE A 144 1.13 8.89 9.19
CA ILE A 144 2.11 7.80 9.20
C ILE A 144 2.04 6.99 7.91
N SER A 145 0.83 6.68 7.43
CA SER A 145 0.61 6.02 6.14
C SER A 145 1.18 6.82 4.98
N GLY A 146 0.95 8.15 4.95
CA GLY A 146 1.48 9.05 3.91
C GLY A 146 2.99 9.11 3.90
N ILE A 147 3.63 9.31 5.06
CA ILE A 147 5.09 9.34 5.19
C ILE A 147 5.71 7.99 4.79
N GLY A 148 5.10 6.86 5.21
CA GLY A 148 5.56 5.54 4.81
C GLY A 148 5.56 5.38 3.29
N TRP A 149 4.45 5.70 2.64
CA TRP A 149 4.34 5.60 1.18
C TRP A 149 5.32 6.53 0.45
N ALA A 150 5.47 7.77 0.96
CA ALA A 150 6.42 8.75 0.43
C ALA A 150 7.88 8.29 0.59
N SER A 151 8.23 7.63 1.71
CA SER A 151 9.59 7.09 1.89
C SER A 151 9.91 6.00 0.87
N GLY A 152 8.91 5.25 0.38
CA GLY A 152 9.07 4.33 -0.75
C GLY A 152 9.44 5.06 -2.04
N TYR A 153 8.78 6.16 -2.37
CA TYR A 153 9.12 6.97 -3.55
C TYR A 153 10.53 7.55 -3.46
N PHE A 154 10.87 8.21 -2.34
CA PHE A 154 12.19 8.81 -2.17
C PHE A 154 13.30 7.75 -2.10
N GLY A 155 13.06 6.65 -1.38
CA GLY A 155 13.99 5.52 -1.32
C GLY A 155 14.24 4.91 -2.69
N GLY A 156 13.21 4.81 -3.52
CA GLY A 156 13.33 4.32 -4.90
C GLY A 156 14.23 5.20 -5.77
N ILE A 157 14.04 6.52 -5.71
CA ILE A 157 14.87 7.47 -6.47
C ILE A 157 16.32 7.40 -6.02
N VAL A 158 16.56 7.51 -4.71
CA VAL A 158 17.92 7.48 -4.14
C VAL A 158 18.63 6.18 -4.53
N LEU A 159 17.95 5.04 -4.35
CA LEU A 159 18.53 3.75 -4.68
C LEU A 159 18.82 3.61 -6.19
N LEU A 160 17.86 3.94 -7.06
CA LEU A 160 18.03 3.84 -8.51
C LEU A 160 19.17 4.74 -9.01
N MET A 161 19.25 5.98 -8.52
CA MET A 161 20.35 6.89 -8.88
C MET A 161 21.70 6.34 -8.39
N PHE A 162 21.75 5.86 -7.15
CA PHE A 162 22.96 5.27 -6.58
C PHE A 162 23.42 4.04 -7.39
N LEU A 163 22.49 3.16 -7.77
CA LEU A 163 22.79 1.99 -8.57
C LEU A 163 23.23 2.36 -9.99
N ASN A 164 22.54 3.32 -10.62
CA ASN A 164 22.85 3.72 -11.98
C ASN A 164 24.26 4.34 -12.07
N PHE A 165 24.53 5.36 -11.25
CA PHE A 165 25.84 6.06 -11.29
C PHE A 165 26.96 5.26 -10.63
N GLY A 166 26.62 4.35 -9.71
CA GLY A 166 27.61 3.53 -9.00
C GLY A 166 28.05 2.30 -9.74
N PHE A 167 27.14 1.62 -10.44
CA PHE A 167 27.40 0.25 -10.88
C PHE A 167 26.90 -0.07 -12.30
N ILE A 168 25.80 0.54 -12.77
CA ILE A 168 25.17 0.11 -14.02
C ILE A 168 25.68 0.89 -15.24
N SER A 169 25.91 2.19 -15.09
CA SER A 169 26.42 3.05 -16.15
C SER A 169 27.85 2.65 -16.54
N GLU A 170 28.19 2.77 -17.84
CA GLU A 170 29.56 2.52 -18.34
C GLU A 170 30.58 3.44 -17.66
N ASN A 171 30.20 4.69 -17.35
CA ASN A 171 31.02 5.66 -16.63
C ASN A 171 30.67 5.68 -15.13
N ASN A 172 30.57 4.52 -14.50
CA ASN A 172 30.25 4.44 -13.08
C ASN A 172 31.42 4.92 -12.20
N PHE A 173 31.10 5.55 -11.05
CA PHE A 173 32.14 6.12 -10.16
C PHE A 173 32.93 5.05 -9.40
N THR A 174 32.47 3.79 -9.36
CA THR A 174 33.20 2.68 -8.73
C THR A 174 34.30 2.10 -9.62
N GLY A 175 34.31 2.42 -10.91
CA GLY A 175 35.24 1.83 -11.88
C GLY A 175 34.97 0.34 -12.18
N LEU A 176 33.76 -0.13 -11.85
CA LEU A 176 33.37 -1.51 -12.10
C LEU A 176 33.23 -1.76 -13.61
N ASP A 177 33.86 -2.83 -14.09
CA ASP A 177 33.61 -3.32 -15.44
C ASP A 177 32.18 -3.86 -15.55
N THR A 178 31.37 -3.22 -16.37
CA THR A 178 29.96 -3.58 -16.58
C THR A 178 29.76 -4.70 -17.61
N SER A 179 30.85 -5.21 -18.19
CA SER A 179 30.82 -6.30 -19.14
C SER A 179 30.10 -7.53 -18.56
N ASN A 180 29.52 -8.36 -19.43
CA ASN A 180 28.80 -9.57 -19.01
C ASN A 180 27.69 -9.32 -17.96
N GLY A 181 27.06 -8.14 -17.97
CA GLY A 181 26.00 -7.79 -17.06
C GLY A 181 26.43 -7.64 -15.59
N MET A 182 27.74 -7.50 -15.33
CA MET A 182 28.28 -7.41 -13.97
C MET A 182 27.72 -6.22 -13.21
N GLY A 183 27.50 -5.08 -13.89
CA GLY A 183 26.89 -3.89 -13.28
C GLY A 183 25.51 -4.18 -12.66
N VAL A 184 24.63 -4.88 -13.39
CA VAL A 184 23.31 -5.26 -12.89
C VAL A 184 23.42 -6.30 -11.78
N ARG A 185 24.28 -7.28 -11.92
CA ARG A 185 24.48 -8.33 -10.91
C ARG A 185 24.96 -7.77 -9.58
N VAL A 186 25.94 -6.86 -9.59
CA VAL A 186 26.39 -6.14 -8.39
C VAL A 186 25.29 -5.21 -7.84
N ALA A 187 24.54 -4.56 -8.71
CA ALA A 187 23.40 -3.75 -8.29
C ALA A 187 22.36 -4.56 -7.48
N MET A 188 22.16 -5.87 -7.77
CA MET A 188 21.29 -6.73 -6.97
C MET A 188 21.85 -7.00 -5.57
N LEU A 189 23.17 -7.15 -5.40
CA LEU A 189 23.79 -7.26 -4.07
C LEU A 189 23.62 -5.96 -3.27
N VAL A 190 23.79 -4.82 -3.92
CA VAL A 190 23.58 -3.52 -3.28
C VAL A 190 22.09 -3.33 -2.90
N ALA A 191 21.17 -3.76 -3.75
CA ALA A 191 19.73 -3.76 -3.45
C ALA A 191 19.39 -4.68 -2.26
N ALA A 192 20.07 -5.85 -2.14
CA ALA A 192 19.94 -6.72 -0.98
C ALA A 192 20.46 -6.06 0.31
N ALA A 193 21.61 -5.38 0.24
CA ALA A 193 22.15 -4.61 1.36
C ALA A 193 21.24 -3.44 1.75
N TRP A 194 20.68 -2.73 0.78
CA TRP A 194 19.68 -1.70 1.01
C TRP A 194 18.46 -2.26 1.76
N SER A 195 17.90 -3.38 1.27
CA SER A 195 16.80 -4.05 1.96
C SER A 195 17.15 -4.43 3.39
N LEU A 196 18.36 -4.97 3.62
CA LEU A 196 18.82 -5.34 4.96
C LEU A 196 18.82 -4.13 5.90
N ILE A 197 19.39 -3.00 5.46
CA ILE A 197 19.49 -1.77 6.27
C ILE A 197 18.10 -1.23 6.63
N PHE A 198 17.14 -1.26 5.70
CA PHE A 198 15.84 -0.62 5.87
C PHE A 198 14.75 -1.56 6.40
N PHE A 199 14.84 -2.88 6.18
CA PHE A 199 13.85 -3.84 6.70
C PHE A 199 14.11 -4.24 8.15
N VAL A 200 15.38 -4.35 8.54
CA VAL A 200 15.75 -4.91 9.85
C VAL A 200 15.31 -4.04 11.04
N PRO A 201 15.42 -2.70 11.03
CA PRO A 201 15.10 -1.88 12.20
C PRO A 201 13.67 -2.04 12.73
N VAL A 202 12.67 -2.22 11.86
CA VAL A 202 11.28 -2.39 12.26
C VAL A 202 11.06 -3.66 13.08
N LEU A 203 11.83 -4.71 12.83
CA LEU A 203 11.71 -6.01 13.50
C LEU A 203 12.06 -5.93 14.99
N PHE A 204 12.97 -5.03 15.35
CA PHE A 204 13.40 -4.82 16.74
C PHE A 204 12.57 -3.76 17.48
N THR A 205 12.01 -2.81 16.76
CA THR A 205 11.29 -1.68 17.35
C THR A 205 9.80 -1.94 17.52
N VAL A 206 9.17 -2.65 16.59
CA VAL A 206 7.74 -2.99 16.64
C VAL A 206 7.58 -4.44 17.10
N ARG A 207 7.33 -4.61 18.39
CA ARG A 207 7.16 -5.94 18.99
C ARG A 207 5.86 -6.61 18.50
N GLY A 208 5.90 -7.94 18.43
CA GLY A 208 4.70 -8.76 18.18
C GLY A 208 3.63 -8.54 19.25
N ARG A 209 2.37 -8.77 18.90
CA ARG A 209 1.26 -8.73 19.86
C ARG A 209 1.34 -9.98 20.74
N VAL A 210 1.28 -9.80 22.05
CA VAL A 210 1.09 -10.94 22.96
C VAL A 210 -0.40 -11.32 22.94
N VAL A 211 -0.71 -12.50 22.42
CA VAL A 211 -2.06 -13.07 22.43
C VAL A 211 -2.11 -14.13 23.53
N PRO A 212 -2.82 -13.88 24.65
CA PRO A 212 -2.91 -14.84 25.73
C PRO A 212 -3.44 -16.20 25.22
N GLY A 213 -2.81 -17.31 25.62
CA GLY A 213 -3.21 -18.65 25.20
C GLY A 213 -2.78 -19.07 23.79
N SER A 214 -2.09 -18.20 23.04
CA SER A 214 -1.65 -18.52 21.66
C SER A 214 -0.57 -19.61 21.60
N GLU A 215 0.14 -19.87 22.70
CA GLU A 215 1.19 -20.89 22.78
C GLU A 215 0.66 -22.31 22.66
N ASN A 216 -0.57 -22.53 23.12
CA ASN A 216 -1.22 -23.85 23.15
C ASN A 216 -2.19 -24.08 21.98
N LEU A 217 -2.22 -23.19 20.98
CA LEU A 217 -3.09 -23.38 19.82
C LEU A 217 -2.60 -24.54 18.94
N PRO A 218 -3.47 -25.52 18.64
CA PRO A 218 -3.10 -26.63 17.77
C PRO A 218 -2.70 -26.15 16.37
N HIS A 219 -1.86 -26.94 15.71
CA HIS A 219 -1.53 -26.70 14.31
C HIS A 219 -2.77 -26.90 13.43
N GLU A 220 -3.33 -25.83 12.92
CA GLU A 220 -4.47 -25.92 12.00
C GLU A 220 -4.04 -26.34 10.60
N SER A 221 -4.83 -27.24 10.03
CA SER A 221 -4.73 -27.59 8.61
C SER A 221 -4.96 -26.36 7.72
N ILE A 222 -4.36 -26.35 6.54
CA ILE A 222 -4.60 -25.32 5.52
C ILE A 222 -6.09 -25.27 5.19
N PHE A 223 -6.76 -26.41 5.08
CA PHE A 223 -8.19 -26.50 4.80
C PHE A 223 -9.05 -25.81 5.86
N THR A 224 -8.70 -26.00 7.14
CA THR A 224 -9.39 -25.32 8.27
C THR A 224 -9.21 -23.80 8.18
N SER A 225 -8.01 -23.33 7.77
CA SER A 225 -7.77 -21.89 7.58
C SER A 225 -8.63 -21.31 6.45
N TYR A 226 -8.81 -22.02 5.33
CA TYR A 226 -9.75 -21.60 4.27
C TYR A 226 -11.20 -21.58 4.73
N LYS A 227 -11.65 -22.62 5.47
CA LYS A 227 -13.00 -22.64 6.05
C LYS A 227 -13.25 -21.40 6.91
N LYS A 228 -12.30 -21.06 7.77
CA LYS A 228 -12.38 -19.85 8.62
C LYS A 228 -12.36 -18.56 7.80
N LEU A 229 -11.53 -18.49 6.76
CA LEU A 229 -11.52 -17.35 5.85
C LEU A 229 -12.89 -17.13 5.19
N PHE A 230 -13.52 -18.19 4.69
CA PHE A 230 -14.87 -18.10 4.13
C PHE A 230 -15.90 -17.70 5.19
N GLN A 231 -15.76 -18.17 6.43
CA GLN A 231 -16.61 -17.75 7.55
C GLN A 231 -16.42 -16.25 7.85
N THR A 232 -15.17 -15.75 7.83
CA THR A 232 -14.88 -14.32 8.01
C THR A 232 -15.47 -13.49 6.86
N ILE A 233 -15.34 -13.94 5.61
CA ILE A 233 -15.95 -13.25 4.44
C ILE A 233 -17.49 -13.23 4.59
N ALA A 234 -18.10 -14.36 4.95
CA ALA A 234 -19.54 -14.45 5.17
C ALA A 234 -20.00 -13.57 6.35
N TRP A 235 -19.19 -13.50 7.40
CA TRP A 235 -19.44 -12.61 8.53
C TRP A 235 -19.33 -11.14 8.14
N LEU A 236 -18.29 -10.76 7.38
CA LEU A 236 -18.12 -9.41 6.82
C LEU A 236 -19.31 -9.04 5.93
N PHE A 237 -19.77 -9.96 5.10
CA PHE A 237 -20.93 -9.73 4.23
C PHE A 237 -22.21 -9.43 5.02
N ARG A 238 -22.41 -10.10 6.16
CA ARG A 238 -23.62 -9.93 7.00
C ARG A 238 -23.52 -8.76 7.96
N ASN A 239 -22.35 -8.53 8.57
CA ASN A 239 -22.19 -7.60 9.68
C ASN A 239 -21.44 -6.32 9.30
N ALA A 240 -20.63 -6.35 8.25
CA ALA A 240 -19.83 -5.23 7.79
C ALA A 240 -19.73 -5.18 6.26
N PRO A 241 -20.85 -5.18 5.53
CA PRO A 241 -20.85 -5.21 4.06
C PRO A 241 -20.08 -4.03 3.48
N ASN A 242 -20.03 -2.93 4.20
CA ASN A 242 -19.31 -1.72 3.80
C ASN A 242 -17.77 -1.95 3.67
N VAL A 243 -17.20 -2.78 4.54
CA VAL A 243 -15.76 -3.14 4.46
C VAL A 243 -15.51 -4.03 3.24
N LEU A 244 -16.35 -5.04 3.03
CA LEU A 244 -16.23 -5.92 1.86
C LEU A 244 -16.41 -5.16 0.56
N TYR A 245 -17.39 -4.28 0.50
CA TYR A 245 -17.62 -3.41 -0.65
C TYR A 245 -16.43 -2.47 -0.91
N PHE A 246 -15.83 -1.91 0.16
CA PHE A 246 -14.60 -1.12 0.04
C PHE A 246 -13.43 -1.96 -0.50
N LEU A 247 -13.27 -3.21 -0.07
CA LEU A 247 -12.21 -4.10 -0.59
C LEU A 247 -12.32 -4.25 -2.11
N ILE A 248 -13.54 -4.42 -2.65
CA ILE A 248 -13.78 -4.52 -4.10
C ILE A 248 -13.53 -3.18 -4.79
N ALA A 249 -14.08 -2.09 -4.28
CA ALA A 249 -13.87 -0.75 -4.84
C ALA A 249 -12.38 -0.37 -4.86
N SER A 250 -11.68 -0.66 -3.75
CA SER A 250 -10.24 -0.39 -3.64
C SER A 250 -9.40 -1.23 -4.58
N ALA A 251 -9.77 -2.47 -4.84
CA ALA A 251 -9.09 -3.32 -5.81
C ALA A 251 -9.10 -2.68 -7.21
N ILE A 252 -10.27 -2.19 -7.64
CA ILE A 252 -10.45 -1.60 -8.97
C ILE A 252 -9.66 -0.29 -9.11
N PHE A 253 -9.80 0.67 -8.19
CA PHE A 253 -9.06 1.93 -8.37
C PHE A 253 -7.55 1.74 -8.16
N ARG A 254 -7.09 0.83 -7.31
CA ARG A 254 -5.66 0.51 -7.14
C ARG A 254 -5.04 -0.07 -8.40
N ASP A 255 -5.78 -0.88 -9.14
CA ASP A 255 -5.34 -1.37 -10.44
C ASP A 255 -5.22 -0.21 -11.46
N GLY A 256 -6.19 0.70 -11.49
CA GLY A 256 -6.09 1.94 -12.27
C GLY A 256 -4.89 2.81 -11.88
N LEU A 257 -4.61 2.98 -10.56
CA LEU A 257 -3.43 3.70 -10.08
C LEU A 257 -2.12 3.04 -10.54
N SER A 258 -2.06 1.70 -10.49
CA SER A 258 -0.93 0.93 -11.02
C SER A 258 -0.75 1.15 -12.52
N GLY A 259 -1.87 1.19 -13.26
CA GLY A 259 -1.90 1.47 -14.70
C GLY A 259 -1.31 2.84 -15.06
N VAL A 260 -1.57 3.88 -14.26
CA VAL A 260 -0.99 5.21 -14.47
C VAL A 260 0.55 5.15 -14.50
N PHE A 261 1.17 4.46 -13.55
CA PHE A 261 2.62 4.32 -13.51
C PHE A 261 3.15 3.39 -14.61
N THR A 262 2.50 2.24 -14.80
CA THR A 262 2.96 1.23 -15.77
C THR A 262 2.92 1.76 -17.20
N PHE A 263 1.83 2.42 -17.59
CA PHE A 263 1.63 2.90 -18.95
C PHE A 263 2.05 4.35 -19.16
N GLY A 264 2.26 5.14 -18.10
CA GLY A 264 2.65 6.54 -18.18
C GLY A 264 3.94 6.75 -18.95
N GLY A 265 4.97 5.92 -18.72
CA GLY A 265 6.23 5.97 -19.46
C GLY A 265 6.06 5.61 -20.94
N ILE A 266 5.20 4.63 -21.26
CA ILE A 266 4.89 4.24 -22.64
C ILE A 266 4.18 5.37 -23.37
N ILE A 267 3.19 5.99 -22.73
CA ILE A 267 2.46 7.13 -23.29
C ILE A 267 3.42 8.31 -23.52
N ALA A 268 4.30 8.62 -22.56
CA ALA A 268 5.30 9.66 -22.69
C ALA A 268 6.22 9.44 -23.90
N ALA A 269 6.74 8.22 -24.06
CA ALA A 269 7.64 7.88 -25.16
C ALA A 269 6.92 7.84 -26.52
N VAL A 270 5.82 7.09 -26.61
CA VAL A 270 5.17 6.79 -27.90
C VAL A 270 4.25 7.91 -28.35
N THR A 271 3.43 8.47 -27.46
CA THR A 271 2.48 9.54 -27.83
C THR A 271 3.14 10.91 -27.88
N PHE A 272 3.96 11.22 -26.88
CA PHE A 272 4.54 12.56 -26.73
C PHE A 272 5.98 12.66 -27.25
N GLY A 273 6.56 11.55 -27.73
CA GLY A 273 7.89 11.54 -28.36
C GLY A 273 9.02 11.87 -27.38
N PHE A 274 8.90 11.48 -26.11
CA PHE A 274 9.98 11.60 -25.13
C PHE A 274 11.14 10.67 -25.52
N SER A 275 12.35 11.20 -25.50
CA SER A 275 13.55 10.38 -25.58
C SER A 275 13.68 9.50 -24.32
N PRO A 276 14.44 8.42 -24.35
CA PRO A 276 14.67 7.59 -23.15
C PRO A 276 15.17 8.39 -21.96
N GLY A 277 16.06 9.38 -22.19
CA GLY A 277 16.55 10.29 -21.15
C GLY A 277 15.45 11.17 -20.56
N GLU A 278 14.57 11.72 -21.40
CA GLU A 278 13.43 12.53 -20.93
C GLU A 278 12.43 11.71 -20.12
N VAL A 279 12.19 10.44 -20.48
CA VAL A 279 11.33 9.53 -19.71
C VAL A 279 11.92 9.30 -18.31
N ILE A 280 13.24 9.10 -18.20
CA ILE A 280 13.91 8.92 -16.90
C ILE A 280 13.79 10.19 -16.05
N ILE A 281 14.07 11.35 -16.62
CA ILE A 281 13.95 12.65 -15.91
C ILE A 281 12.51 12.86 -15.46
N PHE A 282 11.55 12.61 -16.34
CA PHE A 282 10.12 12.69 -16.00
C PHE A 282 9.77 11.75 -14.85
N ALA A 283 10.22 10.50 -14.89
CA ALA A 283 9.96 9.52 -13.81
C ALA A 283 10.55 9.98 -12.47
N VAL A 284 11.76 10.52 -12.45
CA VAL A 284 12.38 11.07 -11.23
C VAL A 284 11.56 12.24 -10.68
N VAL A 285 11.24 13.23 -11.52
CA VAL A 285 10.45 14.40 -11.10
C VAL A 285 9.06 13.99 -10.62
N ALA A 286 8.42 13.06 -11.34
CA ALA A 286 7.10 12.51 -10.99
C ALA A 286 7.11 11.82 -9.62
N ASN A 287 8.13 11.01 -9.33
CA ASN A 287 8.24 10.33 -8.04
C ASN A 287 8.54 11.30 -6.89
N VAL A 288 9.39 12.32 -7.11
CA VAL A 288 9.62 13.39 -6.10
C VAL A 288 8.32 14.14 -5.81
N ALA A 289 7.61 14.56 -6.85
CA ALA A 289 6.35 15.27 -6.72
C ALA A 289 5.28 14.41 -6.01
N ALA A 290 5.15 13.12 -6.40
CA ALA A 290 4.25 12.17 -5.75
C ALA A 290 4.61 11.96 -4.27
N GLY A 291 5.89 11.85 -3.93
CA GLY A 291 6.35 11.71 -2.54
C GLY A 291 5.96 12.90 -1.67
N ILE A 292 6.22 14.12 -2.15
CA ILE A 292 5.84 15.36 -1.46
C ILE A 292 4.32 15.44 -1.29
N ALA A 293 3.56 15.24 -2.37
CA ALA A 293 2.10 15.29 -2.33
C ALA A 293 1.51 14.23 -1.38
N THR A 294 2.04 13.02 -1.39
CA THR A 294 1.58 11.94 -0.50
C THR A 294 1.83 12.27 0.96
N THR A 295 2.98 12.86 1.28
CA THR A 295 3.27 13.33 2.64
C THR A 295 2.28 14.39 3.08
N LEU A 296 2.07 15.43 2.26
CA LEU A 296 1.14 16.52 2.57
C LEU A 296 -0.30 16.01 2.72
N MET A 297 -0.77 15.17 1.79
CA MET A 297 -2.12 14.62 1.82
C MET A 297 -2.34 13.65 2.99
N GLY A 298 -1.28 13.04 3.54
CA GLY A 298 -1.36 12.27 4.78
C GLY A 298 -1.79 13.10 5.99
N PHE A 299 -1.38 14.38 6.06
CA PHE A 299 -1.88 15.31 7.09
C PHE A 299 -3.35 15.70 6.87
N PHE A 300 -3.76 15.82 5.59
CA PHE A 300 -5.17 16.08 5.26
C PHE A 300 -6.04 14.86 5.54
N ASP A 301 -5.54 13.64 5.33
CA ASP A 301 -6.23 12.40 5.68
C ASP A 301 -6.68 12.39 7.14
N ASP A 302 -5.79 12.79 8.05
CA ASP A 302 -6.11 12.86 9.48
C ASP A 302 -7.14 13.96 9.83
N LYS A 303 -7.21 15.04 9.03
CA LYS A 303 -8.11 16.18 9.28
C LYS A 303 -9.50 16.02 8.66
N ILE A 304 -9.56 15.63 7.39
CA ILE A 304 -10.80 15.61 6.60
C ILE A 304 -11.33 14.19 6.37
N GLY A 305 -10.54 13.18 6.73
CA GLY A 305 -10.85 11.76 6.56
C GLY A 305 -10.32 11.15 5.26
N PRO A 306 -9.97 9.85 5.29
CA PRO A 306 -9.34 9.15 4.18
C PRO A 306 -10.24 9.03 2.94
N LYS A 307 -11.55 8.87 3.13
CA LYS A 307 -12.49 8.75 2.00
C LYS A 307 -12.50 10.00 1.13
N LYS A 308 -12.53 11.19 1.75
CA LYS A 308 -12.52 12.47 1.02
C LYS A 308 -11.22 12.65 0.25
N VAL A 309 -10.07 12.26 0.85
CA VAL A 309 -8.77 12.28 0.18
C VAL A 309 -8.77 11.36 -1.03
N MET A 310 -9.28 10.11 -0.90
CA MET A 310 -9.40 9.18 -2.02
C MET A 310 -10.30 9.71 -3.13
N ILE A 311 -11.51 10.19 -2.79
CA ILE A 311 -12.46 10.72 -3.78
C ILE A 311 -11.83 11.90 -4.53
N PHE A 312 -11.25 12.86 -3.82
CA PHE A 312 -10.61 14.02 -4.43
C PHE A 312 -9.45 13.60 -5.35
N SER A 313 -8.59 12.70 -4.88
CA SER A 313 -7.48 12.17 -5.67
C SER A 313 -7.97 11.46 -6.95
N LEU A 314 -9.00 10.62 -6.84
CA LEU A 314 -9.55 9.91 -8.00
C LEU A 314 -10.23 10.86 -9.00
N ILE A 315 -10.94 11.89 -8.53
CA ILE A 315 -11.51 12.94 -9.40
C ILE A 315 -10.40 13.64 -10.17
N MET A 316 -9.33 14.06 -9.48
CA MET A 316 -8.19 14.72 -10.13
C MET A 316 -7.51 13.81 -11.15
N LEU A 317 -7.33 12.52 -10.83
CA LEU A 317 -6.76 11.55 -11.76
C LEU A 317 -7.61 11.36 -13.01
N VAL A 318 -8.91 11.19 -12.86
CA VAL A 318 -9.85 11.07 -14.00
C VAL A 318 -9.83 12.34 -14.84
N ALA A 319 -9.87 13.52 -14.21
CA ALA A 319 -9.79 14.80 -14.90
C ALA A 319 -8.46 14.95 -15.68
N CYS A 320 -7.33 14.52 -15.08
CA CYS A 320 -6.03 14.53 -15.76
C CYS A 320 -6.01 13.55 -16.95
N CYS A 321 -6.57 12.34 -16.82
CA CYS A 321 -6.68 11.40 -17.94
C CYS A 321 -7.46 12.02 -19.10
N LEU A 322 -8.58 12.66 -18.83
CA LEU A 322 -9.38 13.37 -19.84
C LEU A 322 -8.60 14.57 -20.43
N GLY A 323 -7.88 15.32 -19.60
CA GLY A 323 -7.05 16.45 -20.02
C GLY A 323 -5.91 16.03 -20.96
N VAL A 324 -5.16 14.97 -20.60
CA VAL A 324 -4.11 14.42 -21.44
C VAL A 324 -4.67 13.91 -22.77
N PHE A 325 -5.83 13.24 -22.72
CA PHE A 325 -6.51 12.79 -23.93
C PHE A 325 -6.95 13.96 -24.83
N ALA A 326 -7.63 14.95 -24.27
CA ALA A 326 -8.17 16.07 -25.05
C ALA A 326 -7.10 16.99 -25.64
N LEU A 327 -5.99 17.16 -24.92
CA LEU A 327 -4.94 18.11 -25.28
C LEU A 327 -3.68 17.45 -25.84
N HIS A 328 -3.70 16.13 -26.14
CA HIS A 328 -2.53 15.38 -26.61
C HIS A 328 -1.83 16.01 -27.82
N ALA A 329 -2.57 16.69 -28.71
CA ALA A 329 -2.03 17.35 -29.88
C ALA A 329 -1.05 18.51 -29.58
N GLN A 330 -1.06 19.04 -28.36
CA GLN A 330 -0.11 20.10 -27.94
C GLN A 330 1.30 19.55 -27.62
N GLY A 331 1.50 18.24 -27.69
CA GLY A 331 2.82 17.63 -27.59
C GLY A 331 3.35 17.51 -26.14
N LYS A 332 4.67 17.48 -26.01
CA LYS A 332 5.40 17.20 -24.75
C LYS A 332 4.97 18.05 -23.56
N ILE A 333 4.52 19.29 -23.78
CA ILE A 333 4.13 20.19 -22.69
C ILE A 333 2.98 19.62 -21.86
N ILE A 334 2.06 18.88 -22.48
CA ILE A 334 0.91 18.28 -21.79
C ILE A 334 1.39 17.19 -20.80
N MET A 335 2.38 16.41 -21.20
CA MET A 335 2.92 15.38 -20.31
C MET A 335 3.70 16.02 -19.14
N TRP A 336 4.47 17.08 -19.39
CA TRP A 336 5.20 17.83 -18.37
C TRP A 336 4.28 18.63 -17.41
N THR A 337 3.08 18.99 -17.84
CA THR A 337 2.12 19.73 -17.02
C THR A 337 1.06 18.78 -16.43
N ILE A 338 0.10 18.35 -17.24
CA ILE A 338 -1.03 17.51 -16.77
C ILE A 338 -0.56 16.12 -16.36
N GLY A 339 0.36 15.51 -17.12
CA GLY A 339 0.91 14.19 -16.78
C GLY A 339 1.67 14.21 -15.45
N LEU A 340 2.49 15.24 -15.21
CA LEU A 340 3.18 15.42 -13.94
C LEU A 340 2.18 15.72 -12.80
N PHE A 341 1.20 16.59 -13.03
CA PHE A 341 0.16 16.91 -12.06
C PHE A 341 -0.67 15.68 -11.67
N MET A 342 -0.92 14.76 -12.61
CA MET A 342 -1.59 13.50 -12.38
C MET A 342 -0.86 12.63 -11.33
N THR A 343 0.49 12.61 -11.36
CA THR A 343 1.27 11.78 -10.43
C THR A 343 1.14 12.21 -8.97
N LEU A 344 0.79 13.48 -8.71
CA LEU A 344 0.57 14.00 -7.35
C LEU A 344 -0.56 13.27 -6.61
N TRP A 345 -1.50 12.67 -7.33
CA TRP A 345 -2.73 12.10 -6.74
C TRP A 345 -2.69 10.58 -6.56
N VAL A 346 -1.73 9.90 -7.18
CA VAL A 346 -1.63 8.43 -7.09
C VAL A 346 -1.22 7.98 -5.69
N GLY A 347 -0.18 8.57 -5.12
CA GLY A 347 0.30 8.25 -3.79
C GLY A 347 -0.73 8.54 -2.68
N PRO A 348 -1.36 9.72 -2.67
CA PRO A 348 -2.43 10.03 -1.72
C PRO A 348 -3.59 9.05 -1.75
N ALA A 349 -4.08 8.65 -2.94
CA ALA A 349 -5.15 7.67 -3.06
C ALA A 349 -4.76 6.31 -2.45
N GLN A 350 -3.54 5.84 -2.69
CA GLN A 350 -3.03 4.59 -2.13
C GLN A 350 -2.84 4.65 -0.61
N SER A 351 -2.21 5.73 -0.13
CA SER A 351 -1.98 5.95 1.30
C SER A 351 -3.29 6.05 2.08
N ALA A 352 -4.26 6.81 1.57
CA ALA A 352 -5.57 6.97 2.18
C ALA A 352 -6.40 5.68 2.15
N SER A 353 -6.25 4.85 1.11
CA SER A 353 -6.88 3.53 1.05
C SER A 353 -6.40 2.61 2.19
N ARG A 354 -5.09 2.61 2.46
CA ARG A 354 -4.49 1.86 3.57
C ARG A 354 -4.95 2.39 4.93
N SER A 355 -4.97 3.70 5.13
CA SER A 355 -5.41 4.32 6.39
C SER A 355 -6.92 4.15 6.62
N PHE A 356 -7.74 4.20 5.56
CA PHE A 356 -9.18 3.93 5.63
C PHE A 356 -9.46 2.53 6.16
N LEU A 357 -8.78 1.54 5.61
CA LEU A 357 -8.95 0.16 6.03
C LEU A 357 -8.46 -0.04 7.47
N ALA A 358 -7.25 0.46 7.79
CA ALA A 358 -6.64 0.33 9.11
C ALA A 358 -7.51 0.91 10.25
N ARG A 359 -8.29 1.96 9.97
CA ARG A 359 -9.22 2.57 10.96
C ARG A 359 -10.44 1.70 11.27
N ARG A 360 -10.73 0.66 10.47
CA ARG A 360 -11.96 -0.14 10.53
C ARG A 360 -11.75 -1.60 10.88
N ILE A 361 -10.50 -2.03 10.92
CA ILE A 361 -10.18 -3.43 11.23
C ILE A 361 -10.36 -3.68 12.73
N PRO A 362 -11.06 -4.76 13.14
CA PRO A 362 -11.13 -5.18 14.52
C PRO A 362 -9.75 -5.60 15.02
N GLU A 363 -9.48 -5.35 16.30
CA GLU A 363 -8.24 -5.82 16.92
C GLU A 363 -8.10 -7.34 16.82
N GLY A 364 -6.97 -7.80 16.29
CA GLY A 364 -6.64 -9.23 16.15
C GLY A 364 -7.00 -9.83 14.80
N HIS A 365 -7.54 -9.04 13.86
CA HIS A 365 -7.84 -9.45 12.47
C HIS A 365 -7.10 -8.61 11.43
N GLU A 366 -6.07 -7.87 11.86
CA GLU A 366 -5.36 -6.92 11.01
C GLU A 366 -4.72 -7.58 9.80
N GLY A 367 -3.99 -8.68 10.01
CA GLY A 367 -3.32 -9.41 8.92
C GLY A 367 -4.33 -10.13 8.03
N GLU A 368 -5.43 -10.67 8.57
CA GLU A 368 -6.47 -11.31 7.79
C GLU A 368 -7.13 -10.32 6.81
N VAL A 369 -7.52 -9.15 7.30
CA VAL A 369 -8.20 -8.13 6.47
C VAL A 369 -7.24 -7.49 5.48
N PHE A 370 -5.99 -7.21 5.86
CA PHE A 370 -4.97 -6.75 4.90
C PHE A 370 -4.58 -7.85 3.90
N GLY A 371 -4.63 -9.12 4.30
CA GLY A 371 -4.50 -10.26 3.39
C GLY A 371 -5.61 -10.27 2.33
N LEU A 372 -6.87 -10.06 2.74
CA LEU A 372 -8.00 -9.90 1.81
C LEU A 372 -7.83 -8.67 0.89
N TYR A 373 -7.31 -7.57 1.42
CA TYR A 373 -7.01 -6.37 0.64
C TYR A 373 -5.97 -6.61 -0.46
N GLN A 374 -4.93 -7.42 -0.18
CA GLN A 374 -3.94 -7.81 -1.19
C GLN A 374 -4.53 -8.81 -2.19
N THR A 375 -5.28 -9.79 -1.71
CA THR A 375 -5.97 -10.78 -2.58
C THR A 375 -6.91 -10.11 -3.57
N THR A 376 -7.80 -9.23 -3.09
CA THR A 376 -8.74 -8.52 -3.97
C THR A 376 -8.00 -7.64 -4.97
N GLY A 377 -6.92 -6.96 -4.55
CA GLY A 377 -6.07 -6.19 -5.44
C GLY A 377 -5.46 -7.06 -6.54
N ARG A 378 -4.88 -8.21 -6.18
CA ARG A 378 -4.27 -9.13 -7.16
C ARG A 378 -5.28 -9.78 -8.10
N SER A 379 -6.50 -10.00 -7.65
CA SER A 379 -7.55 -10.58 -8.50
C SER A 379 -8.00 -9.67 -9.64
N VAL A 380 -7.70 -8.37 -9.56
CA VAL A 380 -8.16 -7.35 -10.52
C VAL A 380 -7.02 -6.78 -11.38
N THR A 381 -5.75 -7.18 -11.17
CA THR A 381 -4.56 -6.61 -11.86
C THR A 381 -4.57 -6.75 -13.40
N TRP A 382 -5.50 -7.46 -13.96
CA TRP A 382 -5.70 -7.61 -15.40
C TRP A 382 -6.58 -6.50 -16.01
N LEU A 383 -7.33 -5.73 -15.20
CA LEU A 383 -8.36 -4.83 -15.69
C LEU A 383 -7.77 -3.59 -16.36
N ALA A 384 -6.78 -2.93 -15.75
CA ALA A 384 -6.14 -1.75 -16.34
C ALA A 384 -5.39 -2.07 -17.64
N PRO A 385 -4.58 -3.14 -17.75
CA PRO A 385 -3.98 -3.56 -19.01
C PRO A 385 -5.01 -3.89 -20.10
N LEU A 386 -6.09 -4.58 -19.72
CA LEU A 386 -7.18 -4.92 -20.66
C LEU A 386 -7.85 -3.66 -21.21
N MET A 387 -8.22 -2.73 -20.31
CA MET A 387 -8.88 -1.48 -20.72
C MET A 387 -7.94 -0.58 -21.52
N PHE A 388 -6.66 -0.53 -21.16
CA PHE A 388 -5.64 0.18 -21.93
C PHE A 388 -5.57 -0.34 -23.38
N THR A 389 -5.47 -1.66 -23.56
CA THR A 389 -5.40 -2.30 -24.88
C THR A 389 -6.70 -2.15 -25.66
N LEU A 390 -7.85 -2.33 -25.00
CA LEU A 390 -9.17 -2.19 -25.63
C LEU A 390 -9.37 -0.79 -26.19
N PHE A 391 -9.03 0.24 -25.43
CA PHE A 391 -9.19 1.62 -25.86
C PHE A 391 -8.22 1.99 -26.99
N ILE A 392 -6.99 1.47 -27.00
CA ILE A 392 -6.08 1.62 -28.14
C ILE A 392 -6.72 0.99 -29.39
N SER A 393 -7.27 -0.21 -29.30
CA SER A 393 -7.93 -0.88 -30.41
C SER A 393 -9.15 -0.10 -30.93
N LEU A 394 -9.92 0.52 -30.05
CA LEU A 394 -11.00 1.44 -30.42
C LEU A 394 -10.45 2.68 -31.12
N GLY A 395 -9.41 3.29 -30.58
CA GLY A 395 -8.75 4.46 -31.18
C GLY A 395 -8.24 4.18 -32.59
N GLN A 396 -7.73 2.99 -32.86
CA GLN A 396 -7.30 2.57 -34.20
C GLN A 396 -8.45 2.54 -35.22
N GLN A 397 -9.67 2.22 -34.78
CA GLN A 397 -10.86 2.23 -35.65
C GLN A 397 -11.32 3.65 -36.00
N PHE A 398 -11.10 4.61 -35.10
CA PHE A 398 -11.51 6.00 -35.29
C PHE A 398 -10.44 6.87 -36.00
N THR A 399 -9.16 6.49 -35.92
CA THR A 399 -8.04 7.23 -36.56
C THR A 399 -8.07 7.26 -38.10
N PRO A 400 -8.59 6.26 -38.83
CA PRO A 400 -8.69 6.34 -40.29
C PRO A 400 -9.56 7.48 -40.81
N PHE A 401 -10.42 8.06 -40.00
CA PHE A 401 -11.27 9.21 -40.36
C PHE A 401 -10.57 10.57 -40.21
N ILE A 402 -9.36 10.62 -39.67
CA ILE A 402 -8.58 11.86 -39.56
C ILE A 402 -7.79 12.02 -40.86
N PRO A 403 -7.96 13.13 -41.63
CA PRO A 403 -7.23 13.33 -42.86
C PRO A 403 -5.70 13.24 -42.64
N PRO A 404 -4.95 12.57 -43.55
CA PRO A 404 -3.50 12.43 -43.41
C PRO A 404 -2.73 13.74 -43.28
N ALA A 405 -3.28 14.85 -43.76
CA ALA A 405 -2.70 16.20 -43.63
C ALA A 405 -2.68 16.76 -42.21
N LEU A 406 -3.51 16.21 -41.27
CA LEU A 406 -3.55 16.58 -39.85
C LEU A 406 -2.69 15.67 -39.00
N LEU A 407 -2.19 14.58 -39.54
CA LEU A 407 -1.28 13.65 -38.91
C LEU A 407 0.14 14.17 -39.14
N SER A 408 0.79 14.71 -38.13
CA SER A 408 2.23 15.00 -38.18
C SER A 408 2.99 13.67 -38.28
N VAL A 409 3.23 13.22 -39.52
CA VAL A 409 3.87 11.94 -39.83
C VAL A 409 5.35 12.05 -39.52
N THR A 410 5.76 11.57 -38.36
CA THR A 410 7.14 11.12 -38.17
C THR A 410 7.24 9.74 -38.81
N THR A 411 7.79 9.71 -40.03
CA THR A 411 8.08 8.49 -40.77
C THR A 411 9.15 7.68 -40.04
N GLY A 412 8.72 6.73 -39.19
CA GLY A 412 9.59 5.69 -38.62
C GLY A 412 9.76 4.53 -39.63
N PRO A 413 10.75 3.63 -39.45
CA PRO A 413 11.11 2.56 -40.40
C PRO A 413 10.08 1.45 -40.60
N GLY A 414 8.81 1.63 -40.28
CA GLY A 414 7.74 0.64 -40.39
C GLY A 414 6.55 1.02 -41.29
N GLY A 415 6.57 2.17 -41.94
CA GLY A 415 5.50 2.61 -42.86
C GLY A 415 4.24 3.18 -42.16
N PRO A 416 3.24 3.61 -42.96
CA PRO A 416 2.08 4.37 -42.47
C PRO A 416 1.21 3.62 -41.46
N MET A 417 1.16 2.30 -41.49
CA MET A 417 0.35 1.52 -40.57
C MET A 417 0.91 1.47 -39.15
N MET A 418 2.25 1.51 -39.00
CA MET A 418 2.91 1.58 -37.72
C MET A 418 2.78 2.97 -37.07
N ALA A 419 2.73 4.02 -37.89
CA ALA A 419 2.44 5.39 -37.44
C ALA A 419 1.00 5.54 -36.90
N ILE A 420 0.01 4.88 -37.51
CA ILE A 420 -1.39 4.88 -37.06
C ILE A 420 -1.52 4.14 -35.72
N HIS A 421 -0.84 3.01 -35.55
CA HIS A 421 -0.83 2.27 -34.29
C HIS A 421 -0.18 3.06 -33.15
N ALA A 422 0.93 3.75 -33.41
CA ALA A 422 1.59 4.61 -32.44
C ALA A 422 0.72 5.83 -32.06
N GLN A 423 0.00 6.40 -33.02
CA GLN A 423 -0.87 7.55 -32.78
C GLN A 423 -2.12 7.21 -31.95
N ALA A 424 -2.67 6.00 -32.05
CA ALA A 424 -3.81 5.58 -31.24
C ALA A 424 -3.45 5.31 -29.77
N GLN A 425 -2.16 5.34 -29.42
CA GLN A 425 -1.70 4.97 -28.07
C GLN A 425 -2.26 5.90 -26.97
N TYR A 426 -2.51 7.18 -27.27
CA TYR A 426 -3.11 8.11 -26.31
C TYR A 426 -4.54 7.73 -25.89
N TRP A 427 -5.26 6.93 -26.69
CA TRP A 427 -6.56 6.38 -26.31
C TRP A 427 -6.46 5.47 -25.09
N GLY A 428 -5.34 4.80 -24.89
CA GLY A 428 -5.11 3.93 -23.73
C GLY A 428 -5.28 4.66 -22.40
N ILE A 429 -5.02 5.98 -22.36
CA ILE A 429 -5.22 6.76 -21.13
C ILE A 429 -6.70 6.85 -20.72
N LEU A 430 -7.62 6.84 -21.70
CA LEU A 430 -9.06 6.78 -21.41
C LEU A 430 -9.44 5.44 -20.79
N GLY A 431 -8.80 4.34 -21.22
CA GLY A 431 -9.00 3.02 -20.61
C GLY A 431 -8.60 3.01 -19.14
N ILE A 432 -7.45 3.59 -18.80
CA ILE A 432 -7.01 3.77 -17.41
C ILE A 432 -7.99 4.71 -16.67
N GLY A 433 -8.36 5.82 -17.28
CA GLY A 433 -9.33 6.78 -16.73
C GLY A 433 -10.68 6.13 -16.42
N LEU A 434 -11.15 5.21 -17.26
CA LEU A 434 -12.38 4.43 -17.02
C LEU A 434 -12.27 3.52 -15.81
N VAL A 435 -11.14 2.83 -15.63
CA VAL A 435 -10.92 1.97 -14.44
C VAL A 435 -10.91 2.83 -13.16
N LEU A 436 -10.25 3.99 -13.20
CA LEU A 436 -10.25 4.94 -12.09
C LEU A 436 -11.65 5.49 -11.80
N LEU A 437 -12.42 5.81 -12.84
CA LEU A 437 -13.79 6.28 -12.72
C LEU A 437 -14.71 5.20 -12.13
N LEU A 438 -14.60 3.96 -12.58
CA LEU A 438 -15.34 2.83 -12.02
C LEU A 438 -15.02 2.65 -10.54
N GLY A 439 -13.72 2.69 -10.19
CA GLY A 439 -13.29 2.63 -8.80
C GLY A 439 -13.82 3.80 -7.96
N LEU A 440 -13.84 5.04 -8.51
CA LEU A 440 -14.44 6.21 -7.88
C LEU A 440 -15.93 6.01 -7.64
N LEU A 441 -16.68 5.61 -8.67
CA LEU A 441 -18.13 5.40 -8.56
C LEU A 441 -18.47 4.33 -7.51
N MET A 442 -17.68 3.26 -7.46
CA MET A 442 -17.84 2.24 -6.43
C MET A 442 -17.39 2.70 -5.04
N LEU A 443 -16.53 3.70 -4.93
CA LEU A 443 -16.13 4.26 -3.65
C LEU A 443 -17.19 5.21 -3.05
N LEU A 444 -18.00 5.86 -3.87
CA LEU A 444 -18.98 6.86 -3.41
C LEU A 444 -19.97 6.32 -2.36
N PRO A 445 -20.62 5.14 -2.52
CA PRO A 445 -21.58 4.62 -1.55
C PRO A 445 -20.92 4.03 -0.29
N VAL A 446 -19.60 3.85 -0.26
CA VAL A 446 -18.89 3.38 0.94
C VAL A 446 -19.12 4.38 2.09
N ARG A 447 -19.65 3.94 3.22
CA ARG A 447 -19.94 4.82 4.38
C ARG A 447 -18.70 5.04 5.24
N GLU A 448 -18.57 6.21 5.83
CA GLU A 448 -17.52 6.55 6.80
C GLU A 448 -17.94 6.20 8.25
N ASP A 449 -18.74 5.16 8.44
CA ASP A 449 -19.19 4.78 9.77
C ASP A 449 -17.96 4.49 10.67
N HIS A 450 -17.86 5.21 11.77
CA HIS A 450 -16.83 5.04 12.81
C HIS A 450 -17.07 3.82 13.69
N THR A 451 -17.97 2.92 13.30
CA THR A 451 -18.20 1.67 14.00
C THR A 451 -16.95 0.79 13.84
N VAL A 452 -16.09 0.83 14.86
CA VAL A 452 -15.13 -0.26 15.09
C VAL A 452 -15.94 -1.55 15.10
N LEU A 453 -15.66 -2.44 14.16
CA LEU A 453 -16.35 -3.73 14.08
C LEU A 453 -16.23 -4.41 15.44
N LYS A 454 -17.34 -4.60 16.15
CA LYS A 454 -17.34 -5.38 17.37
C LYS A 454 -16.86 -6.78 17.03
N ARG A 455 -15.93 -7.29 17.85
CA ARG A 455 -15.31 -8.62 17.73
C ARG A 455 -16.30 -9.66 17.23
N ALA A 456 -15.97 -10.36 16.14
CA ALA A 456 -16.69 -11.58 15.78
C ALA A 456 -16.65 -12.52 16.97
N PRO A 457 -17.76 -13.18 17.33
CA PRO A 457 -17.76 -14.14 18.43
C PRO A 457 -16.68 -15.19 18.14
N GLN A 458 -15.61 -15.20 18.93
CA GLN A 458 -14.72 -16.35 18.94
C GLN A 458 -15.55 -17.48 19.52
N GLU A 459 -15.77 -18.54 18.75
CA GLU A 459 -16.22 -19.80 19.30
C GLU A 459 -15.25 -20.15 20.44
N THR A 460 -15.72 -20.04 21.67
CA THR A 460 -15.05 -20.66 22.83
C THR A 460 -14.86 -22.12 22.45
N PRO A 461 -13.66 -22.70 22.60
CA PRO A 461 -13.50 -24.14 22.42
C PRO A 461 -14.54 -24.82 23.32
N GLU A 462 -15.40 -25.63 22.72
CA GLU A 462 -16.25 -26.54 23.48
C GLU A 462 -15.34 -27.37 24.39
N GLY A 463 -15.35 -27.08 25.70
CA GLY A 463 -14.49 -27.76 26.67
C GLY A 463 -13.84 -26.88 27.74
N SER A 464 -13.92 -25.54 27.67
CA SER A 464 -13.51 -24.72 28.81
C SER A 464 -14.67 -24.64 29.82
N VAL A 465 -14.69 -25.57 30.73
CA VAL A 465 -15.44 -25.46 31.99
C VAL A 465 -14.96 -24.17 32.67
N PRO A 466 -15.86 -23.28 33.13
CA PRO A 466 -15.44 -22.13 33.91
C PRO A 466 -14.73 -22.68 35.16
N ALA A 467 -13.48 -22.27 35.39
CA ALA A 467 -12.78 -22.55 36.62
C ALA A 467 -13.66 -22.05 37.76
N ALA A 468 -14.26 -23.00 38.48
CA ALA A 468 -14.96 -22.75 39.74
C ALA A 468 -13.95 -22.02 40.63
N ILE A 469 -14.37 -20.88 41.13
CA ILE A 469 -13.67 -20.12 42.16
C ILE A 469 -13.54 -21.07 43.35
N SER A 470 -12.36 -21.66 43.56
CA SER A 470 -12.03 -22.34 44.80
C SER A 470 -11.84 -21.27 45.87
N GLY A 471 -12.95 -20.87 46.46
CA GLY A 471 -12.98 -20.15 47.70
C GLY A 471 -12.82 -21.12 48.83
N ASP A 472 -11.83 -20.86 49.63
CA ASP A 472 -11.47 -21.54 50.87
C ASP A 472 -12.69 -21.65 51.81
N SER A 473 -13.02 -22.87 52.19
CA SER A 473 -14.10 -23.17 53.13
C SER A 473 -13.57 -23.09 54.56
N THR A 474 -13.92 -22.05 55.26
CA THR A 474 -14.01 -22.11 56.75
C THR A 474 -15.44 -21.80 57.17
N SER A 475 -16.01 -22.83 57.78
CA SER A 475 -17.25 -22.93 58.51
C SER A 475 -17.87 -21.69 59.12
N LEU A 476 -19.18 -21.49 58.87
CA LEU A 476 -20.14 -21.19 59.95
C LEU A 476 -21.56 -21.59 59.48
N GLU A 477 -22.18 -22.50 60.24
CA GLU A 477 -23.58 -22.90 60.17
C GLU A 477 -24.51 -21.72 60.45
N GLY A 478 -25.62 -21.63 59.72
CA GLY A 478 -26.68 -20.67 59.99
C GLY A 478 -27.80 -20.78 58.95
N ASP A 479 -28.81 -21.57 59.28
CA ASP A 479 -30.11 -21.67 58.60
C ASP A 479 -30.77 -20.33 58.35
N VAL A 480 -31.06 -20.01 57.10
CA VAL A 480 -32.20 -19.14 56.73
C VAL A 480 -32.76 -19.56 55.37
N SER A 481 -33.93 -20.14 55.37
CA SER A 481 -34.77 -20.38 54.24
C SER A 481 -35.37 -19.07 53.71
N VAL A 482 -35.15 -18.71 52.45
CA VAL A 482 -35.88 -17.62 51.78
C VAL A 482 -36.57 -18.18 50.53
N THR A 483 -37.88 -18.27 50.66
CA THR A 483 -38.85 -18.50 49.56
C THR A 483 -38.88 -17.31 48.62
N VAL A 484 -38.68 -17.54 47.32
CA VAL A 484 -38.88 -16.55 46.26
C VAL A 484 -40.29 -16.69 45.69
N SER A 485 -41.07 -15.62 45.76
CA SER A 485 -42.30 -15.46 45.00
C SER A 485 -42.16 -14.36 43.95
N PRO A 486 -42.75 -14.54 42.75
CA PRO A 486 -42.66 -13.56 41.69
C PRO A 486 -43.88 -12.64 41.69
N SER A 487 -43.70 -11.36 41.52
CA SER A 487 -44.58 -10.42 40.83
C SER A 487 -44.42 -8.97 41.29
N ARG A 488 -44.07 -8.07 40.41
CA ARG A 488 -44.87 -6.90 39.96
C ARG A 488 -44.03 -5.95 39.11
N LEU A 489 -44.59 -5.67 37.98
CA LEU A 489 -44.27 -4.55 37.08
C LEU A 489 -44.64 -3.20 37.71
N GLY A 490 -43.84 -2.18 37.43
CA GLY A 490 -44.30 -0.81 37.16
C GLY A 490 -44.24 0.18 38.31
N GLN A 491 -43.34 1.11 38.26
CA GLN A 491 -43.62 2.56 38.29
C GLN A 491 -42.32 3.38 38.44
N PRO A 492 -42.25 4.65 37.93
CA PRO A 492 -41.03 5.40 37.85
C PRO A 492 -40.73 6.15 39.15
N VAL A 493 -39.44 6.27 39.48
CA VAL A 493 -38.94 7.01 40.63
C VAL A 493 -38.55 8.43 40.21
N GLU A 494 -39.24 9.41 40.78
CA GLU A 494 -38.93 10.85 40.73
C GLU A 494 -37.62 11.15 41.48
N LEU A 495 -36.86 12.10 40.97
CA LEU A 495 -35.72 12.73 41.61
C LEU A 495 -36.17 13.79 42.63
N PRO A 496 -35.55 13.91 43.79
CA PRO A 496 -35.78 15.03 44.70
C PRO A 496 -34.90 16.23 44.34
N ALA A 497 -35.54 17.41 44.49
CA ALA A 497 -34.99 18.74 44.24
C ALA A 497 -33.92 19.17 45.27
N GLU A 498 -32.97 19.94 44.74
CA GLU A 498 -32.00 20.74 45.56
C GLU A 498 -32.68 21.87 46.33
N THR A 499 -32.26 22.08 47.55
CA THR A 499 -32.50 23.32 48.29
C THR A 499 -31.17 23.99 48.67
N PRO A 500 -31.05 25.31 48.61
CA PRO A 500 -29.82 26.06 48.80
C PRO A 500 -29.59 26.49 50.27
N THR A 501 -28.36 26.56 50.69
CA THR A 501 -27.96 27.32 51.89
C THR A 501 -26.88 28.36 51.57
N GLU A 502 -27.21 29.60 51.91
CA GLU A 502 -26.39 30.79 52.07
C GLU A 502 -25.26 30.54 53.11
N ASP A 503 -24.08 31.13 53.03
CA ASP A 503 -23.74 32.44 53.56
C ASP A 503 -22.23 32.69 53.65
N SER A 504 -21.88 33.95 53.48
CA SER A 504 -20.77 34.77 54.01
C SER A 504 -19.39 34.73 53.37
N SER A 505 -19.17 35.88 52.78
CA SER A 505 -17.99 36.72 52.45
C SER A 505 -16.94 36.87 53.58
N PRO A 506 -15.87 37.69 53.44
CA PRO A 506 -15.11 38.15 52.27
C PRO A 506 -13.59 38.19 52.53
N GLY A 507 -12.80 38.54 51.50
CA GLY A 507 -11.50 39.17 51.79
C GLY A 507 -10.31 38.75 50.95
N THR A 508 -9.96 39.54 50.12
CA THR A 508 -8.85 40.45 49.76
C THR A 508 -8.13 40.14 48.45
N PRO A 509 -7.75 41.19 47.69
CA PRO A 509 -7.35 41.09 46.29
C PRO A 509 -5.82 40.89 46.10
N PRO A 510 -5.40 40.59 44.85
CA PRO A 510 -4.01 40.34 44.52
C PRO A 510 -3.22 41.62 44.25
N PRO A 511 -1.89 41.59 44.39
CA PRO A 511 -1.07 42.72 43.97
C PRO A 511 -0.65 42.62 42.52
N SER A 512 -0.63 43.79 41.95
CA SER A 512 -0.28 44.29 40.64
C SER A 512 1.12 43.94 40.13
N THR A 513 1.15 43.82 38.81
CA THR A 513 2.30 43.98 37.89
C THR A 513 3.08 45.27 38.13
N PRO A 514 4.35 45.32 37.69
CA PRO A 514 4.79 46.41 36.83
C PRO A 514 5.53 45.98 35.56
N ASP A 515 5.15 46.57 34.48
CA ASP A 515 5.88 46.91 33.26
C ASP A 515 6.40 48.36 33.44
N PRO A 516 7.20 48.98 32.57
CA PRO A 516 8.23 48.53 31.64
C PRO A 516 9.48 49.48 31.58
N THR A 517 10.26 49.28 30.52
CA THR A 517 11.11 50.25 29.80
C THR A 517 12.56 50.52 30.20
N GLN A 518 13.31 50.57 29.09
CA GLN A 518 14.60 51.26 28.83
C GLN A 518 15.86 50.48 29.26
N THR A 519 16.87 50.31 28.47
CA THR A 519 17.47 51.09 27.37
C THR A 519 18.61 50.31 26.72
N SER A 520 18.74 50.53 25.43
CA SER A 520 19.97 50.83 24.67
C SER A 520 21.26 50.03 24.85
N GLY A 521 21.78 49.60 23.70
CA GLY A 521 23.16 49.93 23.37
C GLY A 521 24.09 48.80 22.99
N GLY A 522 24.59 48.80 21.77
CA GLY A 522 25.97 48.55 21.43
C GLY A 522 26.37 47.26 20.75
N ALA A 523 26.47 47.33 19.46
CA ALA A 523 27.59 46.96 18.60
C ALA A 523 28.59 45.87 19.06
N GLN A 524 28.70 44.75 18.36
CA GLN A 524 29.80 44.37 17.44
C GLN A 524 29.39 43.18 16.63
#